data_c1f7f3e5c54aaa9bdbba66f721197bb4
#
_entry.id   c1f7f3e5c54aaa9bdbba66f721197bb4
#
_cell.length_a   1.000
_cell.length_b   1.000
_cell.length_c   1.000
_cell.angle_alpha   90.00
_cell.angle_beta   90.00
_cell.angle_gamma   90.00
#
_symmetry.space_group_name_H-M   'P 1'
#
loop_
_entity.id
_entity.type
_entity.pdbx_description
1 polymer ?
#
loop_
_entity_poly.entity_id
_entity_poly.type
_entity_poly.pdbx_seq_one_letter_code
_entity_poly.pdbx_strand_id
1 'polypeptide(L)'
;MWRVIVEPSGIFDVDEFFDALREEPLDRWYEVGNVIAIVDANLEEHLSEEAEYILASEVANAGEIILSHADEVSAEQADTTVAHLNRALEQIKCPRRVDKEVLRKSTLDLNEEDFNRLISCGYQMESYRKLDMEEKKGFESVYFMNVKMTEEQLKTTVGKLMNDRECGEVFRVKGFLQKEDGSWIQLNATHNGITMNPIEKGQEVIIVIGEELKEQAIKKYFLKQDNL
;
A
#
# COMPACT_ATOMS: atom_id res chain seq x y z
N MET A 1 -10.36 20.83 19.07
CA MET A 1 -10.65 19.46 18.65
C MET A 1 -9.33 18.79 18.29
N TRP A 2 -9.03 17.62 18.83
CA TRP A 2 -7.83 16.87 18.48
C TRP A 2 -8.10 16.03 17.23
N ARG A 3 -7.13 15.92 16.35
CA ARG A 3 -7.20 15.02 15.19
C ARG A 3 -6.24 13.86 15.40
N VAL A 4 -6.69 12.66 15.07
CA VAL A 4 -5.86 11.46 14.95
C VAL A 4 -5.76 11.14 13.47
N ILE A 5 -4.54 10.95 12.98
CA ILE A 5 -4.28 10.51 11.61
C ILE A 5 -3.92 9.04 11.70
N VAL A 6 -4.62 8.21 10.93
CA VAL A 6 -4.38 6.78 10.83
C VAL A 6 -3.87 6.49 9.43
N GLU A 7 -2.69 5.90 9.33
CA GLU A 7 -2.14 5.34 8.11
C GLU A 7 -2.14 3.82 8.25
N PRO A 8 -3.12 3.12 7.66
CA PRO A 8 -3.17 1.67 7.71
C PRO A 8 -2.14 1.02 6.76
N SER A 9 -2.02 -0.29 6.82
CA SER A 9 -1.29 -1.04 5.80
C SER A 9 -2.04 -0.99 4.47
N GLY A 10 -1.33 -1.17 3.33
CA GLY A 10 -1.96 -1.13 2.00
C GLY A 10 -2.84 -2.35 1.65
N ILE A 11 -3.19 -3.16 2.64
CA ILE A 11 -4.12 -4.30 2.53
C ILE A 11 -5.24 -4.17 3.59
N PHE A 12 -5.66 -2.96 3.83
CA PHE A 12 -6.52 -2.61 4.93
C PHE A 12 -7.99 -2.69 4.50
N ASP A 13 -8.83 -3.39 5.28
CA ASP A 13 -10.26 -3.38 5.07
C ASP A 13 -10.87 -2.12 5.70
N VAL A 14 -11.34 -1.21 4.84
CA VAL A 14 -11.95 0.08 5.25
C VAL A 14 -13.25 -0.15 6.01
N ASP A 15 -14.01 -1.18 5.65
CA ASP A 15 -15.28 -1.49 6.31
C ASP A 15 -15.06 -1.98 7.74
N GLU A 16 -14.08 -2.90 7.96
CA GLU A 16 -13.73 -3.37 9.30
C GLU A 16 -13.28 -2.21 10.21
N PHE A 17 -12.55 -1.27 9.66
CA PHE A 17 -12.14 -0.08 10.42
C PHE A 17 -13.33 0.80 10.81
N PHE A 18 -14.24 1.06 9.89
CA PHE A 18 -15.44 1.83 10.19
C PHE A 18 -16.33 1.14 11.22
N ASP A 19 -16.46 -0.18 11.12
CA ASP A 19 -17.23 -0.96 12.07
C ASP A 19 -16.56 -0.92 13.46
N ALA A 20 -15.25 -1.10 13.54
CA ALA A 20 -14.49 -0.98 14.79
C ALA A 20 -14.64 0.43 15.42
N LEU A 21 -14.64 1.51 14.64
CA LEU A 21 -14.85 2.87 15.18
C LEU A 21 -16.26 3.10 15.71
N ARG A 22 -17.26 2.32 15.26
CA ARG A 22 -18.65 2.40 15.72
C ARG A 22 -18.94 1.54 16.92
N GLU A 23 -17.98 0.70 17.35
CA GLU A 23 -18.10 -0.12 18.55
C GLU A 23 -17.68 0.64 19.81
N GLU A 24 -18.32 0.28 20.97
CA GLU A 24 -17.90 0.78 22.28
C GLU A 24 -16.47 0.29 22.63
N PRO A 25 -15.58 1.14 23.16
CA PRO A 25 -15.80 2.53 23.59
C PRO A 25 -15.44 3.60 22.53
N LEU A 26 -15.01 3.20 21.32
CA LEU A 26 -14.42 4.10 20.32
C LEU A 26 -15.45 5.10 19.78
N ASP A 27 -16.70 4.68 19.59
CA ASP A 27 -17.83 5.48 19.13
C ASP A 27 -18.08 6.74 19.99
N ARG A 28 -17.66 6.72 21.27
CA ARG A 28 -17.81 7.85 22.21
C ARG A 28 -16.72 8.89 22.07
N TRP A 29 -15.58 8.53 21.48
CA TRP A 29 -14.37 9.34 21.49
C TRP A 29 -13.94 9.80 20.12
N TYR A 30 -14.31 9.06 19.09
CA TYR A 30 -13.85 9.28 17.72
C TYR A 30 -15.02 9.42 16.75
N GLU A 31 -14.80 10.27 15.77
CA GLU A 31 -15.67 10.47 14.63
C GLU A 31 -14.80 10.44 13.38
N VAL A 32 -15.27 9.75 12.33
CA VAL A 32 -14.60 9.75 11.04
C VAL A 32 -14.68 11.14 10.44
N GLY A 33 -13.57 11.78 10.21
CA GLY A 33 -13.50 13.11 9.61
C GLY A 33 -13.32 13.06 8.12
N ASN A 34 -12.13 12.60 7.68
CA ASN A 34 -11.77 12.55 6.27
C ASN A 34 -11.17 11.19 5.94
N VAL A 35 -11.47 10.69 4.77
CA VAL A 35 -10.85 9.50 4.18
C VAL A 35 -10.18 9.92 2.87
N ILE A 36 -8.89 9.64 2.77
CA ILE A 36 -8.08 9.97 1.61
C ILE A 36 -7.51 8.65 1.08
N ALA A 37 -7.83 8.32 -0.16
CA ALA A 37 -7.17 7.22 -0.85
C ALA A 37 -5.93 7.72 -1.59
N ILE A 38 -4.82 6.99 -1.46
CA ILE A 38 -3.58 7.31 -2.18
C ILE A 38 -3.31 6.17 -3.15
N VAL A 39 -3.39 6.48 -4.44
CA VAL A 39 -3.23 5.51 -5.53
C VAL A 39 -1.97 5.86 -6.32
N ASP A 40 -1.17 4.86 -6.67
CA ASP A 40 -0.02 5.07 -7.55
C ASP A 40 -0.51 5.45 -8.96
N ALA A 41 -0.04 6.59 -9.48
CA ALA A 41 -0.37 7.01 -10.84
C ALA A 41 0.12 5.99 -11.91
N ASN A 42 1.10 5.15 -11.53
CA ASN A 42 1.67 4.09 -12.36
C ASN A 42 1.07 2.71 -12.01
N LEU A 43 -0.22 2.70 -11.65
CA LEU A 43 -0.93 1.48 -11.30
C LEU A 43 -0.83 0.43 -12.41
N GLU A 44 -0.56 -0.82 -12.02
CA GLU A 44 -0.53 -1.94 -12.95
C GLU A 44 -1.91 -2.15 -13.60
N GLU A 45 -1.92 -2.49 -14.90
CA GLU A 45 -3.17 -2.65 -15.65
C GLU A 45 -3.97 -3.88 -15.19
N HIS A 46 -3.29 -4.90 -14.71
CA HIS A 46 -3.88 -6.17 -14.27
C HIS A 46 -3.52 -6.43 -12.82
N LEU A 47 -4.50 -6.31 -11.95
CA LEU A 47 -4.41 -6.68 -10.54
C LEU A 47 -5.14 -8.01 -10.31
N SER A 48 -4.83 -8.68 -9.18
CA SER A 48 -5.63 -9.81 -8.74
C SER A 48 -7.06 -9.38 -8.38
N GLU A 49 -7.99 -10.32 -8.30
CA GLU A 49 -9.39 -10.04 -7.91
C GLU A 49 -9.46 -9.39 -6.51
N GLU A 50 -8.60 -9.84 -5.61
CA GLU A 50 -8.47 -9.33 -4.25
C GLU A 50 -7.92 -7.89 -4.24
N ALA A 51 -6.87 -7.63 -5.01
CA ALA A 51 -6.27 -6.30 -5.13
C ALA A 51 -7.23 -5.29 -5.78
N GLU A 52 -7.96 -5.70 -6.81
CA GLU A 52 -9.03 -4.89 -7.43
C GLU A 52 -10.13 -4.56 -6.41
N TYR A 53 -10.52 -5.54 -5.58
CA TYR A 53 -11.53 -5.31 -4.55
C TYR A 53 -11.06 -4.32 -3.49
N ILE A 54 -9.83 -4.49 -2.96
CA ILE A 54 -9.25 -3.57 -1.96
C ILE A 54 -9.17 -2.17 -2.54
N LEU A 55 -8.60 -2.02 -3.73
CA LEU A 55 -8.51 -0.74 -4.44
C LEU A 55 -9.89 -0.09 -4.58
N ALA A 56 -10.88 -0.85 -5.03
CA ALA A 56 -12.22 -0.36 -5.23
C ALA A 56 -12.90 0.04 -3.91
N SER A 57 -12.73 -0.74 -2.83
CA SER A 57 -13.32 -0.45 -1.52
C SER A 57 -12.73 0.81 -0.88
N GLU A 58 -11.41 1.01 -0.98
CA GLU A 58 -10.74 2.22 -0.51
C GLU A 58 -11.21 3.45 -1.27
N VAL A 59 -11.26 3.36 -2.60
CA VAL A 59 -11.74 4.45 -3.48
C VAL A 59 -13.22 4.74 -3.26
N ALA A 60 -14.05 3.72 -3.03
CA ALA A 60 -15.48 3.89 -2.78
C ALA A 60 -15.76 4.75 -1.55
N ASN A 61 -14.93 4.65 -0.52
CA ASN A 61 -15.09 5.34 0.75
C ASN A 61 -14.36 6.70 0.83
N ALA A 62 -13.42 6.97 -0.05
CA ALA A 62 -12.60 8.18 -0.01
C ALA A 62 -13.40 9.45 -0.33
N GLY A 63 -13.21 10.50 0.46
CA GLY A 63 -13.68 11.85 0.14
C GLY A 63 -12.82 12.52 -0.93
N GLU A 64 -11.53 12.19 -0.95
CA GLU A 64 -10.55 12.67 -1.92
C GLU A 64 -9.60 11.53 -2.30
N ILE A 65 -9.12 11.55 -3.54
CA ILE A 65 -8.15 10.59 -4.07
C ILE A 65 -6.92 11.35 -4.53
N ILE A 66 -5.73 10.89 -4.13
CA ILE A 66 -4.45 11.46 -4.57
C ILE A 66 -3.76 10.43 -5.47
N LEU A 67 -3.35 10.85 -6.66
CA LEU A 67 -2.41 10.08 -7.46
C LEU A 67 -0.98 10.40 -7.00
N SER A 68 -0.35 9.46 -6.29
CA SER A 68 1.08 9.54 -6.01
C SER A 68 1.90 9.33 -7.27
N HIS A 69 3.12 9.86 -7.32
CA HIS A 69 3.99 9.82 -8.51
C HIS A 69 3.37 10.42 -9.78
N ALA A 70 2.44 11.37 -9.63
CA ALA A 70 1.76 12.00 -10.75
C ALA A 70 2.69 12.80 -11.67
N ASP A 71 3.86 13.20 -11.16
CA ASP A 71 4.95 13.84 -11.91
C ASP A 71 5.82 12.86 -12.70
N GLU A 72 5.74 11.56 -12.42
CA GLU A 72 6.51 10.52 -13.10
C GLU A 72 5.77 9.93 -14.31
N VAL A 73 4.51 10.30 -14.51
CA VAL A 73 3.64 9.74 -15.56
C VAL A 73 3.11 10.82 -16.51
N SER A 74 2.70 10.42 -17.71
CA SER A 74 1.99 11.32 -18.62
C SER A 74 0.54 11.57 -18.16
N ALA A 75 -0.06 12.66 -18.63
CA ALA A 75 -1.49 12.92 -18.38
C ALA A 75 -2.39 11.77 -18.89
N GLU A 76 -2.03 11.16 -20.03
CA GLU A 76 -2.74 10.00 -20.59
C GLU A 76 -2.66 8.78 -19.66
N GLN A 77 -1.49 8.53 -19.06
CA GLN A 77 -1.33 7.46 -18.06
C GLN A 77 -2.16 7.73 -16.82
N ALA A 78 -2.17 8.96 -16.30
CA ALA A 78 -3.01 9.35 -15.18
C ALA A 78 -4.51 9.17 -15.50
N ASP A 79 -4.95 9.50 -16.72
CA ASP A 79 -6.33 9.25 -17.17
C ASP A 79 -6.63 7.75 -17.25
N THR A 80 -5.68 6.93 -17.68
CA THR A 80 -5.80 5.47 -17.71
C THR A 80 -5.98 4.91 -16.30
N THR A 81 -5.20 5.40 -15.34
CA THR A 81 -5.34 5.03 -13.92
C THR A 81 -6.72 5.40 -13.39
N VAL A 82 -7.21 6.61 -13.63
CA VAL A 82 -8.57 7.00 -13.23
C VAL A 82 -9.66 6.14 -13.90
N ALA A 83 -9.46 5.78 -15.17
CA ALA A 83 -10.36 4.85 -15.86
C ALA A 83 -10.33 3.46 -15.21
N HIS A 84 -9.16 3.00 -14.75
CA HIS A 84 -9.02 1.75 -14.00
C HIS A 84 -9.80 1.81 -12.67
N LEU A 85 -9.65 2.87 -11.88
CA LEU A 85 -10.43 3.06 -10.65
C LEU A 85 -11.93 2.93 -10.90
N ASN A 86 -12.43 3.52 -11.98
CA ASN A 86 -13.85 3.43 -12.34
C ASN A 86 -14.26 2.02 -12.76
N ARG A 87 -13.39 1.25 -13.42
CA ARG A 87 -13.66 -0.17 -13.73
C ARG A 87 -13.70 -1.02 -12.45
N ALA A 88 -12.75 -0.80 -11.52
CA ALA A 88 -12.73 -1.49 -10.24
C ALA A 88 -14.00 -1.24 -9.43
N LEU A 89 -14.45 0.01 -9.34
CA LEU A 89 -15.73 0.38 -8.70
C LEU A 89 -16.94 -0.35 -9.35
N GLU A 90 -16.94 -0.46 -10.68
CA GLU A 90 -18.01 -1.16 -11.41
C GLU A 90 -18.03 -2.66 -11.10
N GLN A 91 -16.86 -3.30 -10.96
CA GLN A 91 -16.74 -4.73 -10.61
C GLN A 91 -17.38 -5.04 -9.26
N ILE A 92 -17.21 -4.18 -8.26
CA ILE A 92 -17.84 -4.31 -6.93
C ILE A 92 -19.30 -3.78 -6.92
N LYS A 93 -19.84 -3.40 -8.08
CA LYS A 93 -21.18 -2.83 -8.23
C LYS A 93 -21.40 -1.52 -7.44
N CYS A 94 -20.34 -0.75 -7.24
CA CYS A 94 -20.42 0.58 -6.66
C CYS A 94 -20.95 1.58 -7.70
N PRO A 95 -21.97 2.40 -7.40
CA PRO A 95 -22.50 3.38 -8.34
C PRO A 95 -21.62 4.61 -8.52
N ARG A 96 -20.61 4.77 -7.65
CA ARG A 96 -19.70 5.90 -7.67
C ARG A 96 -18.89 5.95 -8.98
N ARG A 97 -18.64 7.19 -9.42
CA ARG A 97 -17.67 7.51 -10.50
C ARG A 97 -16.76 8.60 -9.99
N VAL A 98 -15.47 8.41 -10.21
CA VAL A 98 -14.42 9.33 -9.75
C VAL A 98 -13.77 10.04 -10.95
N ASP A 99 -13.53 11.33 -10.81
CA ASP A 99 -12.86 12.19 -11.77
C ASP A 99 -12.36 13.49 -11.10
N LYS A 100 -13.29 14.34 -10.64
CA LYS A 100 -12.98 15.67 -10.09
C LYS A 100 -12.36 15.63 -8.71
N GLU A 101 -12.67 14.61 -7.94
CA GLU A 101 -12.10 14.31 -6.64
C GLU A 101 -10.72 13.63 -6.71
N VAL A 102 -10.16 13.49 -7.92
CA VAL A 102 -8.81 12.94 -8.10
C VAL A 102 -7.80 14.05 -8.23
N LEU A 103 -6.95 14.20 -7.23
CA LEU A 103 -5.86 15.16 -7.21
C LEU A 103 -4.66 14.59 -7.97
N ARG A 104 -4.36 15.18 -9.12
CA ARG A 104 -3.33 14.73 -10.08
C ARG A 104 -2.13 15.67 -10.05
N LYS A 105 -1.54 15.84 -8.87
CA LYS A 105 -0.38 16.71 -8.67
C LYS A 105 0.73 15.95 -7.95
N SER A 106 1.97 16.29 -8.24
CA SER A 106 3.08 15.87 -7.39
C SER A 106 2.83 16.31 -5.94
N THR A 107 3.18 15.45 -5.00
CA THR A 107 3.07 15.80 -3.57
C THR A 107 3.93 17.02 -3.19
N LEU A 108 4.97 17.33 -3.97
CA LEU A 108 5.82 18.50 -3.79
C LEU A 108 5.17 19.80 -4.30
N ASP A 109 4.18 19.68 -5.20
CA ASP A 109 3.47 20.82 -5.81
C ASP A 109 2.13 21.12 -5.12
N LEU A 110 1.83 20.43 -4.01
CA LEU A 110 0.64 20.69 -3.23
C LEU A 110 0.74 22.07 -2.55
N ASN A 111 -0.28 22.88 -2.74
CA ASN A 111 -0.39 24.21 -2.15
C ASN A 111 -1.41 24.23 -1.00
N GLU A 112 -1.58 25.40 -0.39
CA GLU A 112 -2.51 25.58 0.74
C GLU A 112 -3.96 25.25 0.39
N GLU A 113 -4.40 25.52 -0.84
CA GLU A 113 -5.76 25.20 -1.31
C GLU A 113 -5.95 23.67 -1.41
N ASP A 114 -4.95 22.96 -1.94
CA ASP A 114 -4.97 21.49 -2.00
C ASP A 114 -5.03 20.88 -0.59
N PHE A 115 -4.23 21.39 0.35
CA PHE A 115 -4.29 20.92 1.74
C PHE A 115 -5.63 21.25 2.41
N ASN A 116 -6.19 22.44 2.18
CA ASN A 116 -7.51 22.77 2.69
C ASN A 116 -8.59 21.85 2.14
N ARG A 117 -8.50 21.46 0.87
CA ARG A 117 -9.36 20.47 0.24
C ARG A 117 -9.23 19.11 0.93
N LEU A 118 -8.02 18.62 1.13
CA LEU A 118 -7.75 17.32 1.77
C LEU A 118 -8.25 17.27 3.23
N ILE A 119 -8.05 18.32 4.02
CA ILE A 119 -8.49 18.35 5.42
C ILE A 119 -10.00 18.56 5.61
N SER A 120 -10.72 18.81 4.52
CA SER A 120 -12.17 19.04 4.52
C SER A 120 -12.94 18.15 3.53
N CYS A 121 -12.27 17.15 2.92
CA CYS A 121 -12.87 16.30 1.90
C CYS A 121 -14.01 15.40 2.43
N GLY A 122 -14.05 15.14 3.74
CA GLY A 122 -15.00 14.21 4.31
C GLY A 122 -14.72 12.76 3.90
N TYR A 123 -15.75 11.97 3.79
CA TYR A 123 -15.72 10.59 3.30
C TYR A 123 -17.04 10.25 2.62
N GLN A 124 -17.03 9.16 1.85
CA GLN A 124 -18.24 8.61 1.22
C GLN A 124 -18.64 7.32 1.96
N MET A 125 -19.92 6.98 1.90
CA MET A 125 -20.45 5.71 2.38
C MET A 125 -21.27 5.09 1.25
N GLU A 126 -20.56 4.55 0.26
CA GLU A 126 -21.20 3.96 -0.89
C GLU A 126 -21.59 2.50 -0.61
N SER A 127 -22.71 2.11 -1.20
CA SER A 127 -23.11 0.71 -1.15
C SER A 127 -22.46 -0.07 -2.27
N TYR A 128 -21.78 -1.15 -1.95
CA TYR A 128 -21.14 -2.06 -2.91
C TYR A 128 -21.20 -3.50 -2.45
N ARG A 129 -20.90 -4.42 -3.37
CA ARG A 129 -20.85 -5.84 -3.05
C ARG A 129 -19.57 -6.14 -2.29
N LYS A 130 -19.71 -6.53 -1.02
CA LYS A 130 -18.57 -7.01 -0.22
C LYS A 130 -18.09 -8.37 -0.75
N LEU A 131 -16.79 -8.52 -0.86
CA LEU A 131 -16.15 -9.80 -1.08
C LEU A 131 -16.00 -10.47 0.29
N ASP A 132 -16.33 -11.75 0.38
CA ASP A 132 -16.06 -12.51 1.59
C ASP A 132 -14.57 -12.88 1.62
N MET A 133 -13.80 -12.05 2.35
CA MET A 133 -12.35 -12.18 2.45
C MET A 133 -11.94 -13.29 3.42
N GLU A 134 -12.86 -13.84 4.24
CA GLU A 134 -12.53 -14.91 5.18
C GLU A 134 -12.15 -16.23 4.47
N GLU A 135 -12.66 -16.46 3.26
CA GLU A 135 -12.34 -17.64 2.45
C GLU A 135 -11.16 -17.45 1.49
N LYS A 136 -10.78 -16.20 1.19
CA LYS A 136 -9.66 -15.89 0.29
C LYS A 136 -8.50 -15.32 1.09
N LYS A 137 -7.33 -15.91 0.95
CA LYS A 137 -6.09 -15.40 1.50
C LYS A 137 -5.74 -14.13 0.74
N GLY A 138 -6.08 -12.98 1.34
CA GLY A 138 -5.67 -11.69 0.84
C GLY A 138 -4.14 -11.51 0.89
N PHE A 139 -3.67 -10.30 0.65
CA PHE A 139 -2.25 -9.98 0.77
C PHE A 139 -1.68 -10.40 2.12
N GLU A 140 -0.59 -11.11 2.08
CA GLU A 140 0.14 -11.57 3.25
C GLU A 140 1.42 -10.75 3.43
N SER A 141 1.85 -10.59 4.67
CA SER A 141 3.13 -9.97 4.98
C SER A 141 3.97 -10.91 5.83
N VAL A 142 5.20 -11.18 5.40
CA VAL A 142 6.16 -11.97 6.14
C VAL A 142 7.30 -11.08 6.61
N TYR A 143 7.64 -11.15 7.90
CA TYR A 143 8.60 -10.29 8.55
C TYR A 143 9.88 -11.04 8.91
N PHE A 144 11.03 -10.46 8.57
CA PHE A 144 12.35 -10.99 8.93
C PHE A 144 13.11 -9.92 9.73
N MET A 145 13.38 -10.24 11.00
CA MET A 145 14.10 -9.36 11.90
C MET A 145 15.59 -9.71 11.91
N ASN A 146 16.42 -8.69 12.16
CA ASN A 146 17.89 -8.87 12.36
C ASN A 146 18.58 -9.54 11.17
N VAL A 147 18.16 -9.27 9.95
CA VAL A 147 18.78 -9.79 8.74
C VAL A 147 20.17 -9.15 8.57
N LYS A 148 21.21 -9.96 8.55
CA LYS A 148 22.62 -9.51 8.39
C LYS A 148 23.07 -9.70 6.95
N MET A 149 22.97 -8.64 6.16
CA MET A 149 23.41 -8.61 4.76
C MET A 149 24.06 -7.26 4.45
N THR A 150 24.98 -7.25 3.51
CA THR A 150 25.43 -6.00 2.90
C THR A 150 24.36 -5.46 1.96
N GLU A 151 24.45 -4.17 1.61
CA GLU A 151 23.54 -3.51 0.66
C GLU A 151 23.46 -4.26 -0.68
N GLU A 152 24.61 -4.69 -1.21
CA GLU A 152 24.71 -5.43 -2.47
C GLU A 152 24.11 -6.83 -2.37
N GLN A 153 24.33 -7.52 -1.25
CA GLN A 153 23.74 -8.83 -0.99
C GLN A 153 22.22 -8.70 -0.90
N LEU A 154 21.70 -7.70 -0.17
CA LEU A 154 20.28 -7.47 -0.02
C LEU A 154 19.61 -7.18 -1.38
N LYS A 155 20.20 -6.29 -2.17
CA LYS A 155 19.67 -5.96 -3.52
C LYS A 155 19.62 -7.20 -4.42
N THR A 156 20.69 -8.00 -4.42
CA THR A 156 20.74 -9.23 -5.22
C THR A 156 19.73 -10.27 -4.74
N THR A 157 19.61 -10.44 -3.42
CA THR A 157 18.70 -11.39 -2.79
C THR A 157 17.24 -11.03 -3.09
N VAL A 158 16.87 -9.77 -2.92
CA VAL A 158 15.52 -9.27 -3.18
C VAL A 158 15.18 -9.38 -4.66
N GLY A 159 16.12 -9.04 -5.57
CA GLY A 159 15.89 -9.20 -7.00
C GLY A 159 15.62 -10.65 -7.43
N LYS A 160 16.23 -11.64 -6.75
CA LYS A 160 15.94 -13.06 -6.98
C LYS A 160 14.58 -13.45 -6.40
N LEU A 161 14.32 -13.03 -5.16
CA LEU A 161 13.07 -13.33 -4.45
C LEU A 161 11.83 -12.84 -5.21
N MET A 162 11.87 -11.61 -5.73
CA MET A 162 10.78 -11.00 -6.51
C MET A 162 10.39 -11.79 -7.77
N ASN A 163 11.30 -12.65 -8.26
CA ASN A 163 11.10 -13.44 -9.48
C ASN A 163 10.95 -14.95 -9.20
N ASP A 164 10.95 -15.36 -7.94
CA ASP A 164 10.88 -16.77 -7.55
C ASP A 164 9.45 -17.18 -7.18
N ARG A 165 8.77 -17.82 -8.11
CA ARG A 165 7.41 -18.35 -7.94
C ARG A 165 7.29 -19.40 -6.83
N GLU A 166 8.40 -20.00 -6.39
CA GLU A 166 8.35 -20.90 -5.22
C GLU A 166 8.05 -20.14 -3.92
N CYS A 167 8.24 -18.82 -3.91
CA CYS A 167 7.97 -17.95 -2.77
C CYS A 167 6.51 -17.45 -2.69
N GLY A 168 5.68 -17.75 -3.68
CA GLY A 168 4.37 -17.15 -3.89
C GLY A 168 4.45 -15.95 -4.84
N GLU A 169 3.43 -15.13 -4.91
CA GLU A 169 3.41 -13.93 -5.72
C GLU A 169 3.84 -12.72 -4.90
N VAL A 170 5.13 -12.38 -4.99
CA VAL A 170 5.73 -11.29 -4.21
C VAL A 170 5.57 -9.98 -4.97
N PHE A 171 4.80 -9.03 -4.44
CA PHE A 171 4.57 -7.72 -5.06
C PHE A 171 5.57 -6.67 -4.61
N ARG A 172 5.95 -6.72 -3.33
CA ARG A 172 6.79 -5.70 -2.73
C ARG A 172 7.69 -6.26 -1.64
N VAL A 173 8.89 -5.73 -1.56
CA VAL A 173 9.77 -5.95 -0.42
C VAL A 173 10.20 -4.59 0.12
N LYS A 174 9.87 -4.33 1.39
CA LYS A 174 10.38 -3.18 2.15
C LYS A 174 11.44 -3.65 3.14
N GLY A 175 12.40 -2.81 3.42
CA GLY A 175 13.39 -3.15 4.44
C GLY A 175 14.11 -1.94 5.00
N PHE A 176 14.57 -2.09 6.23
CA PHE A 176 15.43 -1.12 6.90
C PHE A 176 16.63 -1.88 7.45
N LEU A 177 17.81 -1.43 7.08
CA LEU A 177 19.05 -2.08 7.42
C LEU A 177 20.04 -1.09 8.02
N GLN A 178 20.72 -1.49 9.09
CA GLN A 178 21.83 -0.74 9.61
C GLN A 178 23.13 -1.23 8.97
N LYS A 179 23.92 -0.31 8.40
CA LYS A 179 25.24 -0.61 7.85
C LYS A 179 26.29 -0.76 8.97
N GLU A 180 27.45 -1.31 8.64
CA GLU A 180 28.56 -1.46 9.58
C GLU A 180 29.05 -0.13 10.17
N ASP A 181 28.92 0.97 9.41
CA ASP A 181 29.27 2.32 9.85
C ASP A 181 28.21 2.98 10.74
N GLY A 182 27.12 2.26 11.03
CA GLY A 182 26.01 2.73 11.84
C GLY A 182 24.95 3.55 11.09
N SER A 183 25.17 3.89 9.83
CA SER A 183 24.19 4.56 8.98
C SER A 183 23.04 3.61 8.61
N TRP A 184 21.88 4.18 8.25
CA TRP A 184 20.71 3.40 7.92
C TRP A 184 20.33 3.56 6.45
N ILE A 185 19.82 2.50 5.86
CA ILE A 185 19.23 2.50 4.53
C ILE A 185 17.82 1.92 4.57
N GLN A 186 16.98 2.46 3.71
CA GLN A 186 15.65 1.93 3.40
C GLN A 186 15.68 1.28 2.03
N LEU A 187 15.28 0.02 1.97
CA LEU A 187 15.00 -0.71 0.74
C LEU A 187 13.52 -0.56 0.40
N ASN A 188 13.22 -0.32 -0.86
CA ASN A 188 11.89 -0.50 -1.43
C ASN A 188 12.06 -1.18 -2.79
N ALA A 189 11.46 -2.35 -2.96
CA ALA A 189 11.50 -3.13 -4.18
C ALA A 189 10.08 -3.46 -4.64
N THR A 190 9.83 -3.27 -5.91
CA THR A 190 8.61 -3.65 -6.63
C THR A 190 9.03 -4.27 -7.97
N HIS A 191 8.09 -4.75 -8.77
CA HIS A 191 8.39 -5.20 -10.13
C HIS A 191 8.92 -4.07 -11.04
N ASN A 192 8.67 -2.80 -10.68
CA ASN A 192 9.18 -1.63 -11.39
C ASN A 192 10.64 -1.30 -11.07
N GLY A 193 11.21 -1.89 -10.00
CA GLY A 193 12.61 -1.68 -9.64
C GLY A 193 12.91 -1.78 -8.17
N ILE A 194 14.21 -1.64 -7.85
CA ILE A 194 14.73 -1.69 -6.48
C ILE A 194 15.41 -0.36 -6.18
N THR A 195 14.94 0.34 -5.16
CA THR A 195 15.55 1.57 -4.65
C THR A 195 16.11 1.35 -3.25
N MET A 196 17.24 2.00 -2.96
CA MET A 196 17.88 1.98 -1.66
C MET A 196 18.31 3.40 -1.30
N ASN A 197 17.67 3.97 -0.30
CA ASN A 197 17.86 5.36 0.09
C ASN A 197 18.40 5.45 1.53
N PRO A 198 19.33 6.37 1.82
CA PRO A 198 19.74 6.64 3.18
C PRO A 198 18.60 7.24 4.00
N ILE A 199 18.51 6.84 5.26
CA ILE A 199 17.57 7.40 6.24
C ILE A 199 18.28 7.70 7.55
N GLU A 200 17.69 8.55 8.38
CA GLU A 200 18.31 8.95 9.66
C GLU A 200 18.29 7.81 10.69
N LYS A 201 17.20 7.07 10.77
CA LYS A 201 17.00 6.00 11.75
C LYS A 201 15.95 5.01 11.26
N GLY A 202 16.10 3.74 11.65
CA GLY A 202 15.17 2.67 11.33
C GLY A 202 15.16 1.58 12.40
N GLN A 203 14.45 0.51 12.11
CA GLN A 203 14.48 -0.76 12.84
C GLN A 203 14.83 -1.87 11.86
N GLU A 204 15.83 -2.72 12.19
CA GLU A 204 16.23 -3.81 11.30
C GLU A 204 15.07 -4.78 11.05
N VAL A 205 14.42 -4.63 9.91
CA VAL A 205 13.33 -5.49 9.45
C VAL A 205 13.28 -5.53 7.94
N ILE A 206 13.03 -6.71 7.39
CA ILE A 206 12.63 -6.90 5.99
C ILE A 206 11.19 -7.39 5.99
N ILE A 207 10.34 -6.78 5.19
CA ILE A 207 8.93 -7.10 5.05
C ILE A 207 8.69 -7.52 3.62
N VAL A 208 8.24 -8.76 3.42
CA VAL A 208 7.84 -9.29 2.11
C VAL A 208 6.33 -9.27 2.05
N ILE A 209 5.78 -8.65 1.03
CA ILE A 209 4.34 -8.44 0.82
C ILE A 209 3.94 -9.10 -0.49
N GLY A 210 2.87 -9.90 -0.48
CA GLY A 210 2.40 -10.61 -1.66
C GLY A 210 1.20 -11.49 -1.39
N GLU A 211 0.84 -12.30 -2.36
CA GLU A 211 -0.23 -13.30 -2.26
C GLU A 211 0.34 -14.72 -2.21
N GLU A 212 -0.36 -15.61 -1.53
CA GLU A 212 0.04 -17.01 -1.36
C GLU A 212 1.52 -17.19 -0.94
N LEU A 213 2.01 -16.31 -0.06
CA LEU A 213 3.40 -16.28 0.35
C LEU A 213 3.80 -17.61 1.05
N LYS A 214 4.88 -18.20 0.58
CA LYS A 214 5.44 -19.43 1.16
C LYS A 214 6.60 -19.07 2.07
N GLU A 215 6.29 -18.75 3.31
CA GLU A 215 7.26 -18.31 4.32
C GLU A 215 8.52 -19.17 4.37
N GLN A 216 8.40 -20.49 4.29
CA GLN A 216 9.55 -21.41 4.33
C GLN A 216 10.46 -21.28 3.09
N ALA A 217 9.94 -20.94 1.93
CA ALA A 217 10.73 -20.67 0.75
C ALA A 217 11.44 -19.31 0.88
N ILE A 218 10.70 -18.28 1.33
CA ILE A 218 11.22 -16.92 1.54
C ILE A 218 12.33 -16.92 2.61
N LYS A 219 12.17 -17.69 3.67
CA LYS A 219 13.19 -17.83 4.73
C LYS A 219 14.57 -18.23 4.20
N LYS A 220 14.66 -19.04 3.16
CA LYS A 220 15.93 -19.46 2.56
C LYS A 220 16.74 -18.28 2.00
N TYR A 221 16.08 -17.18 1.68
CA TYR A 221 16.73 -15.98 1.16
C TYR A 221 17.37 -15.12 2.24
N PHE A 222 16.73 -15.03 3.41
CA PHE A 222 17.12 -14.09 4.46
C PHE A 222 17.80 -14.71 5.66
N LEU A 223 17.53 -15.98 5.95
CA LEU A 223 18.18 -16.70 7.02
C LEU A 223 19.32 -17.52 6.43
N LYS A 224 20.56 -17.27 6.86
CA LYS A 224 21.66 -18.18 6.58
C LYS A 224 21.25 -19.57 7.11
N GLN A 225 21.35 -20.58 6.26
CA GLN A 225 21.39 -21.94 6.77
C GLN A 225 22.63 -22.01 7.68
N ASP A 226 22.41 -21.97 8.98
CA ASP A 226 23.44 -22.39 9.93
C ASP A 226 23.79 -23.81 9.50
N ASN A 227 25.05 -23.98 9.10
CA ASN A 227 25.60 -25.26 8.70
C ASN A 227 25.29 -26.29 9.80
N LEU A 228 24.48 -27.29 9.43
CA LEU A 228 24.42 -28.57 10.14
C LEU A 228 25.76 -29.27 10.08
#